data_a7f061658c9b46cfd1e9864ef5503c68
#
_entry.id   a7f061658c9b46cfd1e9864ef5503c68
#
_cell.length_a   1.000
_cell.length_b   1.000
_cell.length_c   1.000
_cell.angle_alpha   90.00
_cell.angle_beta   90.00
_cell.angle_gamma   90.00
#
_symmetry.space_group_name_H-M   'P 1'
#
loop_
_entity.id
_entity.type
_entity.pdbx_description
1 polymer ?
#
loop_
_entity_poly.entity_id
_entity_poly.type
_entity_poly.pdbx_seq_one_letter_code
_entity_poly.pdbx_strand_id
1 'polypeptide(L)'
;YKRQQKIHTLDELGRRIALGNFQELNIIVKGDVDGSVEALSDSLIKLSTEQIQVNVIHKGVGAISESDVSLAAASDAIIVGFQVRPSGAAAKMAEQEGVDIRKYSVIYDAIEEVKAAMEGMLAPELKEQITATIEIREVFNITKVGLVAGAVVKTGKVKRSDKARLIRDGIVIFTGNINALKRFKDDVKEVGTNFECGISLVNCNDMKVGD
;
A
#
# COMPACT_ATOMS: atom_id res chain seq x y z
N TYR A 1 -18.76 -15.39 -31.31
CA TYR A 1 -17.91 -15.61 -30.13
C TYR A 1 -18.50 -14.80 -28.97
N LYS A 2 -19.24 -15.46 -28.07
CA LYS A 2 -19.68 -14.89 -26.78
C LYS A 2 -18.45 -14.72 -25.90
N ARG A 3 -17.99 -13.50 -25.65
CA ARG A 3 -17.07 -13.17 -24.59
C ARG A 3 -17.75 -13.51 -23.26
N GLN A 4 -17.27 -14.57 -22.60
CA GLN A 4 -17.60 -14.83 -21.22
C GLN A 4 -17.03 -13.68 -20.38
N GLN A 5 -17.89 -12.82 -19.84
CA GLN A 5 -17.54 -12.00 -18.69
C GLN A 5 -17.12 -12.97 -17.59
N LYS A 6 -15.88 -12.87 -17.11
CA LYS A 6 -15.44 -13.56 -15.91
C LYS A 6 -16.32 -13.07 -14.76
N ILE A 7 -17.34 -13.86 -14.44
CA ILE A 7 -18.11 -13.66 -13.23
C ILE A 7 -17.14 -14.07 -12.10
N HIS A 8 -16.60 -13.08 -11.40
CA HIS A 8 -15.82 -13.33 -10.20
C HIS A 8 -16.74 -14.03 -9.20
N THR A 9 -16.42 -15.24 -8.83
CA THR A 9 -17.18 -16.00 -7.84
C THR A 9 -17.04 -15.33 -6.47
N LEU A 10 -18.07 -15.41 -5.63
CA LEU A 10 -18.06 -14.87 -4.26
C LEU A 10 -16.85 -15.38 -3.44
N ASP A 11 -16.35 -16.59 -3.75
CA ASP A 11 -15.12 -17.14 -3.15
C ASP A 11 -13.84 -16.38 -3.54
N GLU A 12 -13.77 -15.90 -4.78
CA GLU A 12 -12.65 -15.10 -5.27
C GLU A 12 -12.65 -13.69 -4.64
N LEU A 13 -13.85 -13.10 -4.51
CA LEU A 13 -14.06 -11.86 -3.76
C LEU A 13 -13.74 -12.03 -2.28
N GLY A 14 -14.18 -13.13 -1.66
CA GLY A 14 -13.87 -13.45 -0.26
C GLY A 14 -12.37 -13.60 0.00
N ARG A 15 -11.62 -14.22 -0.91
CA ARG A 15 -10.15 -14.33 -0.84
C ARG A 15 -9.46 -12.98 -0.96
N ARG A 16 -9.91 -12.12 -1.86
CA ARG A 16 -9.36 -10.76 -2.08
C ARG A 16 -9.60 -9.86 -0.88
N ILE A 17 -10.80 -9.91 -0.29
CA ILE A 17 -11.14 -9.17 0.93
C ILE A 17 -10.32 -9.68 2.13
N ALA A 18 -10.09 -10.99 2.24
CA ALA A 18 -9.28 -11.58 3.31
C ALA A 18 -7.79 -11.21 3.24
N LEU A 19 -7.28 -10.86 2.06
CA LEU A 19 -5.90 -10.38 1.86
C LEU A 19 -5.71 -8.91 2.27
N GLY A 20 -6.80 -8.18 2.61
CA GLY A 20 -6.74 -6.81 3.17
C GLY A 20 -6.29 -5.69 2.21
N ASN A 21 -5.99 -6.02 0.96
CA ASN A 21 -5.42 -5.07 -0.01
C ASN A 21 -6.31 -4.83 -1.25
N PHE A 22 -7.58 -5.25 -1.19
CA PHE A 22 -8.50 -5.05 -2.31
C PHE A 22 -9.12 -3.65 -2.22
N GLN A 23 -8.96 -2.87 -3.28
CA GLN A 23 -9.54 -1.55 -3.42
C GLN A 23 -10.38 -1.48 -4.69
N GLU A 24 -11.40 -0.65 -4.67
CA GLU A 24 -12.25 -0.36 -5.82
C GLU A 24 -12.12 1.11 -6.20
N LEU A 25 -11.96 1.38 -7.49
CA LEU A 25 -12.01 2.72 -8.06
C LEU A 25 -13.26 2.83 -8.91
N ASN A 26 -14.26 3.54 -8.38
CA ASN A 26 -15.51 3.78 -9.07
C ASN A 26 -15.39 5.03 -9.95
N ILE A 27 -15.83 4.92 -11.20
CA ILE A 27 -15.73 6.00 -12.19
C ILE A 27 -17.08 6.21 -12.87
N ILE A 28 -17.47 7.47 -13.02
CA ILE A 28 -18.55 7.92 -13.91
C ILE A 28 -17.92 8.53 -15.14
N VAL A 29 -18.29 8.05 -16.33
CA VAL A 29 -17.76 8.54 -17.61
C VAL A 29 -18.82 9.35 -18.35
N LYS A 30 -18.48 10.61 -18.67
CA LYS A 30 -19.32 11.49 -19.50
C LYS A 30 -18.52 11.95 -20.71
N GLY A 31 -19.13 11.96 -21.86
CA GLY A 31 -18.49 12.39 -23.11
C GLY A 31 -19.40 13.16 -24.03
N ASP A 32 -18.83 13.70 -25.07
CA ASP A 32 -19.53 14.45 -26.12
C ASP A 32 -20.34 13.54 -27.06
N VAL A 33 -19.82 12.33 -27.30
CA VAL A 33 -20.46 11.32 -28.19
C VAL A 33 -20.34 9.91 -27.57
N ASP A 34 -21.29 9.06 -27.93
CA ASP A 34 -21.41 7.71 -27.37
C ASP A 34 -20.18 6.84 -27.64
N GLY A 35 -19.62 6.90 -28.85
CA GLY A 35 -18.43 6.16 -29.22
C GLY A 35 -17.20 6.51 -28.39
N SER A 36 -17.02 7.77 -28.00
CA SER A 36 -15.93 8.21 -27.10
C SER A 36 -16.12 7.69 -25.69
N VAL A 37 -17.36 7.72 -25.19
CA VAL A 37 -17.72 7.20 -23.87
C VAL A 37 -17.46 5.69 -23.76
N GLU A 38 -17.88 4.93 -24.79
CA GLU A 38 -17.62 3.48 -24.85
C GLU A 38 -16.12 3.16 -24.91
N ALA A 39 -15.38 3.80 -25.83
CA ALA A 39 -13.95 3.56 -25.98
C ALA A 39 -13.17 3.89 -24.71
N LEU A 40 -13.50 5.00 -24.06
CA LEU A 40 -12.86 5.39 -22.79
C LEU A 40 -13.22 4.42 -21.67
N SER A 41 -14.50 4.07 -21.51
CA SER A 41 -14.97 3.13 -20.48
C SER A 41 -14.29 1.77 -20.62
N ASP A 42 -14.23 1.21 -21.83
CA ASP A 42 -13.56 -0.06 -22.11
C ASP A 42 -12.06 0.00 -21.80
N SER A 43 -11.42 1.13 -22.08
CA SER A 43 -10.00 1.33 -21.78
C SER A 43 -9.74 1.43 -20.29
N LEU A 44 -10.58 2.13 -19.54
CA LEU A 44 -10.48 2.27 -18.09
C LEU A 44 -10.72 0.95 -17.36
N ILE A 45 -11.71 0.17 -17.75
CA ILE A 45 -11.99 -1.16 -17.17
C ILE A 45 -10.80 -2.11 -17.34
N LYS A 46 -10.09 -2.01 -18.47
CA LYS A 46 -8.89 -2.84 -18.74
C LYS A 46 -7.70 -2.52 -17.84
N LEU A 47 -7.70 -1.38 -17.15
CA LEU A 47 -6.67 -1.01 -16.18
C LEU A 47 -6.79 -1.79 -14.87
N SER A 48 -7.92 -2.46 -14.64
CA SER A 48 -8.13 -3.27 -13.42
C SER A 48 -6.98 -4.25 -13.18
N THR A 49 -6.50 -4.28 -11.95
CA THR A 49 -5.44 -5.18 -11.46
C THR A 49 -6.02 -6.15 -10.42
N GLU A 50 -5.20 -7.08 -9.93
CA GLU A 50 -5.60 -7.98 -8.84
C GLU A 50 -5.88 -7.24 -7.52
N GLN A 51 -5.25 -6.09 -7.31
CA GLN A 51 -5.35 -5.30 -6.08
C GLN A 51 -6.38 -4.18 -6.19
N ILE A 52 -6.59 -3.61 -7.39
CA ILE A 52 -7.52 -2.51 -7.62
C ILE A 52 -8.44 -2.87 -8.78
N GLN A 53 -9.75 -2.85 -8.52
CA GLN A 53 -10.76 -3.01 -9.56
C GLN A 53 -11.30 -1.66 -9.99
N VAL A 54 -11.24 -1.37 -11.28
CA VAL A 54 -11.86 -0.19 -11.89
C VAL A 54 -13.28 -0.53 -12.33
N ASN A 55 -14.25 0.16 -11.75
CA ASN A 55 -15.65 -0.01 -12.04
C ASN A 55 -16.21 1.24 -12.70
N VAL A 56 -16.73 1.12 -13.92
CA VAL A 56 -17.51 2.20 -14.54
C VAL A 56 -18.96 2.02 -14.13
N ILE A 57 -19.39 2.79 -13.11
CA ILE A 57 -20.74 2.66 -12.52
C ILE A 57 -21.82 3.35 -13.34
N HIS A 58 -21.45 4.41 -14.07
CA HIS A 58 -22.35 5.11 -14.96
C HIS A 58 -21.59 5.69 -16.15
N LYS A 59 -22.25 5.68 -17.31
CA LYS A 59 -21.74 6.29 -18.54
C LYS A 59 -22.87 7.03 -19.26
N GLY A 60 -22.54 8.18 -19.85
CA GLY A 60 -23.55 8.97 -20.54
C GLY A 60 -22.95 10.05 -21.42
N VAL A 61 -23.79 10.55 -22.36
CA VAL A 61 -23.45 11.61 -23.29
C VAL A 61 -23.97 12.95 -22.78
N GLY A 62 -23.21 14.01 -23.02
CA GLY A 62 -23.57 15.39 -22.71
C GLY A 62 -22.83 15.93 -21.48
N ALA A 63 -23.19 17.14 -21.08
CA ALA A 63 -22.59 17.84 -19.95
C ALA A 63 -22.77 17.07 -18.64
N ILE A 64 -21.80 17.20 -17.73
CA ILE A 64 -21.92 16.64 -16.38
C ILE A 64 -23.00 17.39 -15.62
N SER A 65 -23.98 16.66 -15.10
CA SER A 65 -25.16 17.16 -14.42
C SER A 65 -25.04 17.03 -12.89
N GLU A 66 -25.95 17.66 -12.16
CA GLU A 66 -26.07 17.51 -10.69
C GLU A 66 -26.37 16.06 -10.30
N SER A 67 -27.15 15.34 -11.10
CA SER A 67 -27.46 13.92 -10.88
C SER A 67 -26.19 13.05 -10.97
N ASP A 68 -25.27 13.34 -11.88
CA ASP A 68 -24.01 12.65 -11.99
C ASP A 68 -23.13 12.88 -10.75
N VAL A 69 -23.13 14.12 -10.23
CA VAL A 69 -22.42 14.48 -9.00
C VAL A 69 -23.02 13.80 -7.77
N SER A 70 -24.37 13.78 -7.65
CA SER A 70 -25.04 13.06 -6.57
C SER A 70 -24.71 11.56 -6.57
N LEU A 71 -24.70 10.95 -7.77
CA LEU A 71 -24.35 9.55 -7.93
C LEU A 71 -22.86 9.29 -7.54
N ALA A 72 -21.97 10.19 -7.95
CA ALA A 72 -20.56 10.10 -7.60
C ALA A 72 -20.33 10.20 -6.09
N ALA A 73 -20.98 11.17 -5.44
CA ALA A 73 -20.90 11.33 -3.98
C ALA A 73 -21.43 10.09 -3.23
N ALA A 74 -22.56 9.53 -3.67
CA ALA A 74 -23.16 8.34 -3.06
C ALA A 74 -22.34 7.05 -3.25
N SER A 75 -21.51 6.98 -4.30
CA SER A 75 -20.74 5.79 -4.69
C SER A 75 -19.24 5.93 -4.46
N ASP A 76 -18.79 7.02 -3.85
CA ASP A 76 -17.37 7.36 -3.70
C ASP A 76 -16.62 7.26 -5.04
N ALA A 77 -17.20 7.89 -6.07
CA ALA A 77 -16.72 7.78 -7.45
C ALA A 77 -16.12 9.11 -7.93
N ILE A 78 -15.16 9.00 -8.84
CA ILE A 78 -14.66 10.15 -9.61
C ILE A 78 -15.44 10.31 -10.92
N ILE A 79 -15.57 11.55 -11.39
CA ILE A 79 -16.22 11.85 -12.68
C ILE A 79 -15.14 12.17 -13.72
N VAL A 80 -15.13 11.39 -14.78
CA VAL A 80 -14.24 11.58 -15.94
C VAL A 80 -15.06 12.15 -17.09
N GLY A 81 -14.82 13.42 -17.44
CA GLY A 81 -15.44 14.10 -18.55
C GLY A 81 -14.53 14.14 -19.77
N PHE A 82 -14.97 13.54 -20.90
CA PHE A 82 -14.24 13.58 -22.16
C PHE A 82 -14.90 14.59 -23.11
N GLN A 83 -14.16 15.66 -23.45
CA GLN A 83 -14.64 16.78 -24.29
C GLN A 83 -15.89 17.49 -23.73
N VAL A 84 -16.26 17.28 -22.47
CA VAL A 84 -17.44 17.88 -21.83
C VAL A 84 -17.05 18.65 -20.58
N ARG A 85 -17.93 19.56 -20.16
CA ARG A 85 -17.78 20.37 -18.95
C ARG A 85 -18.96 20.16 -18.01
N PRO A 86 -18.78 20.32 -16.70
CA PRO A 86 -19.88 20.34 -15.78
C PRO A 86 -20.75 21.59 -15.99
N SER A 87 -22.04 21.46 -15.74
CA SER A 87 -22.94 22.61 -15.61
C SER A 87 -22.49 23.49 -14.42
N GLY A 88 -22.85 24.77 -14.41
CA GLY A 88 -22.48 25.66 -13.30
C GLY A 88 -23.02 25.18 -11.94
N ALA A 89 -24.18 24.55 -11.90
CA ALA A 89 -24.77 23.96 -10.71
C ALA A 89 -24.01 22.68 -10.29
N ALA A 90 -23.70 21.79 -11.26
CA ALA A 90 -22.93 20.58 -10.99
C ALA A 90 -21.50 20.88 -10.47
N ALA A 91 -20.85 21.93 -11.02
CA ALA A 91 -19.52 22.32 -10.53
C ALA A 91 -19.54 22.77 -9.06
N LYS A 92 -20.52 23.60 -8.65
CA LYS A 92 -20.71 24.04 -7.27
C LYS A 92 -21.04 22.85 -6.34
N MET A 93 -21.89 21.96 -6.79
CA MET A 93 -22.26 20.77 -6.01
C MET A 93 -21.08 19.83 -5.82
N ALA A 94 -20.26 19.61 -6.85
CA ALA A 94 -19.07 18.78 -6.76
C ALA A 94 -18.06 19.34 -5.74
N GLU A 95 -17.89 20.66 -5.69
CA GLU A 95 -17.03 21.32 -4.69
C GLU A 95 -17.59 21.14 -3.28
N GLN A 96 -18.92 21.23 -3.08
CA GLN A 96 -19.57 21.05 -1.79
C GLN A 96 -19.53 19.60 -1.28
N GLU A 97 -19.75 18.63 -2.18
CA GLU A 97 -19.77 17.21 -1.86
C GLU A 97 -18.36 16.56 -1.91
N GLY A 98 -17.33 17.33 -2.32
CA GLY A 98 -15.96 16.82 -2.43
C GLY A 98 -15.75 15.81 -3.56
N VAL A 99 -16.59 15.87 -4.60
CA VAL A 99 -16.49 14.99 -5.78
C VAL A 99 -15.43 15.51 -6.75
N ASP A 100 -14.50 14.66 -7.12
CA ASP A 100 -13.44 15.00 -8.09
C ASP A 100 -13.95 14.87 -9.51
N ILE A 101 -13.87 15.96 -10.28
CA ILE A 101 -14.24 16.03 -11.70
C ILE A 101 -12.99 16.25 -12.52
N ARG A 102 -12.57 15.25 -13.29
CA ARG A 102 -11.44 15.31 -14.21
C ARG A 102 -11.92 15.48 -15.65
N LYS A 103 -11.28 16.38 -16.39
CA LYS A 103 -11.66 16.71 -17.78
C LYS A 103 -10.50 16.40 -18.69
N TYR A 104 -10.79 15.66 -19.76
CA TYR A 104 -9.79 15.26 -20.76
C TYR A 104 -10.26 15.56 -22.17
N SER A 105 -9.30 15.85 -23.04
CA SER A 105 -9.49 16.00 -24.47
C SER A 105 -8.83 14.87 -25.26
N VAL A 106 -7.95 14.11 -24.61
CA VAL A 106 -7.23 12.98 -25.18
C VAL A 106 -7.46 11.75 -24.31
N ILE A 107 -7.83 10.62 -24.91
CA ILE A 107 -8.12 9.38 -24.17
C ILE A 107 -6.89 8.87 -23.42
N TYR A 108 -5.70 9.00 -24.01
CA TYR A 108 -4.46 8.54 -23.37
C TYR A 108 -4.15 9.30 -22.09
N ASP A 109 -4.43 10.59 -22.03
CA ASP A 109 -4.21 11.40 -20.81
C ASP A 109 -5.11 10.91 -19.67
N ALA A 110 -6.37 10.59 -19.99
CA ALA A 110 -7.31 10.02 -19.03
C ALA A 110 -6.82 8.66 -18.49
N ILE A 111 -6.32 7.80 -19.37
CA ILE A 111 -5.79 6.47 -19.01
C ILE A 111 -4.56 6.60 -18.09
N GLU A 112 -3.60 7.45 -18.46
CA GLU A 112 -2.36 7.63 -17.69
C GLU A 112 -2.65 8.26 -16.31
N GLU A 113 -3.55 9.23 -16.21
CA GLU A 113 -3.89 9.85 -14.92
C GLU A 113 -4.66 8.90 -14.01
N VAL A 114 -5.60 8.10 -14.53
CA VAL A 114 -6.29 7.06 -13.75
C VAL A 114 -5.30 5.98 -13.30
N LYS A 115 -4.36 5.59 -14.15
CA LYS A 115 -3.30 4.65 -13.79
C LYS A 115 -2.41 5.19 -12.67
N ALA A 116 -2.01 6.46 -12.76
CA ALA A 116 -1.23 7.11 -11.69
C ALA A 116 -2.03 7.22 -10.38
N ALA A 117 -3.34 7.49 -10.45
CA ALA A 117 -4.21 7.48 -9.28
C ALA A 117 -4.30 6.10 -8.63
N MET A 118 -4.40 5.03 -9.43
CA MET A 118 -4.38 3.65 -8.95
C MET A 118 -3.05 3.30 -8.26
N GLU A 119 -1.91 3.69 -8.85
CA GLU A 119 -0.60 3.50 -8.21
C GLU A 119 -0.50 4.22 -6.86
N GLY A 120 -1.09 5.42 -6.75
CA GLY A 120 -1.19 6.17 -5.50
C GLY A 120 -2.10 5.53 -4.44
N MET A 121 -3.09 4.73 -4.86
CA MET A 121 -3.98 4.00 -3.94
C MET A 121 -3.31 2.76 -3.35
N LEU A 122 -2.28 2.20 -4.00
CA LEU A 122 -1.57 1.04 -3.49
C LEU A 122 -0.83 1.42 -2.21
N ALA A 123 -1.05 0.67 -1.14
CA ALA A 123 -0.25 0.80 0.06
C ALA A 123 1.22 0.50 -0.28
N PRO A 124 2.19 1.26 0.23
CA PRO A 124 3.60 0.99 -0.04
C PRO A 124 3.92 -0.42 0.43
N GLU A 125 4.39 -1.27 -0.49
CA GLU A 125 4.94 -2.57 -0.12
C GLU A 125 6.18 -2.34 0.73
N LEU A 126 6.09 -2.70 2.00
CA LEU A 126 7.24 -2.70 2.89
C LEU A 126 8.14 -3.88 2.50
N LYS A 127 9.12 -3.64 1.64
CA LYS A 127 10.17 -4.61 1.38
C LYS A 127 11.13 -4.62 2.56
N GLU A 128 11.11 -5.70 3.31
CA GLU A 128 12.13 -5.91 4.33
C GLU A 128 13.48 -6.17 3.66
N GLN A 129 14.47 -5.39 4.04
CA GLN A 129 15.83 -5.56 3.58
C GLN A 129 16.72 -5.91 4.77
N ILE A 130 17.46 -7.01 4.66
CA ILE A 130 18.42 -7.39 5.69
C ILE A 130 19.56 -6.36 5.67
N THR A 131 19.66 -5.56 6.74
CA THR A 131 20.69 -4.53 6.91
C THR A 131 21.93 -5.08 7.60
N ALA A 132 21.76 -6.06 8.49
CA ALA A 132 22.85 -6.69 9.22
C ALA A 132 22.50 -8.11 9.64
N THR A 133 23.51 -8.94 9.77
CA THR A 133 23.43 -10.25 10.44
C THR A 133 24.31 -10.24 11.68
N ILE A 134 23.74 -10.68 12.79
CA ILE A 134 24.36 -10.61 14.12
C ILE A 134 24.31 -12.01 14.72
N GLU A 135 25.39 -12.42 15.37
CA GLU A 135 25.47 -13.70 16.08
C GLU A 135 25.58 -13.46 17.57
N ILE A 136 24.72 -14.08 18.35
CA ILE A 136 24.74 -14.01 19.81
C ILE A 136 25.82 -14.94 20.34
N ARG A 137 26.78 -14.38 21.07
CA ARG A 137 27.87 -15.13 21.72
C ARG A 137 27.67 -15.37 23.21
N GLU A 138 27.03 -14.42 23.88
CA GLU A 138 26.76 -14.47 25.30
C GLU A 138 25.39 -13.88 25.60
N VAL A 139 24.77 -14.36 26.68
CA VAL A 139 23.47 -13.84 27.13
C VAL A 139 23.56 -13.48 28.60
N PHE A 140 23.25 -12.24 28.93
CA PHE A 140 23.28 -11.70 30.28
C PHE A 140 21.86 -11.35 30.75
N ASN A 141 21.50 -11.77 31.94
CA ASN A 141 20.26 -11.36 32.58
C ASN A 141 20.54 -10.23 33.58
N ILE A 142 20.14 -9.02 33.23
CA ILE A 142 20.37 -7.82 34.06
C ILE A 142 19.06 -7.44 34.72
N THR A 143 19.03 -7.51 36.08
CA THR A 143 17.82 -7.34 36.90
C THR A 143 16.98 -6.08 36.64
N LYS A 144 17.56 -5.02 36.04
CA LYS A 144 16.87 -3.75 35.77
C LYS A 144 16.56 -3.51 34.27
N VAL A 145 17.16 -4.29 33.37
CA VAL A 145 17.11 -4.05 31.91
C VAL A 145 16.48 -5.25 31.17
N GLY A 146 16.45 -6.42 31.80
CA GLY A 146 16.04 -7.68 31.18
C GLY A 146 17.21 -8.44 30.54
N LEU A 147 16.88 -9.25 29.54
CA LEU A 147 17.88 -10.04 28.80
C LEU A 147 18.66 -9.14 27.84
N VAL A 148 19.97 -9.17 27.93
CA VAL A 148 20.90 -8.47 27.03
C VAL A 148 21.80 -9.51 26.38
N ALA A 149 21.82 -9.55 25.06
CA ALA A 149 22.71 -10.41 24.29
C ALA A 149 24.01 -9.69 23.96
N GLY A 150 25.13 -10.29 24.35
CA GLY A 150 26.45 -9.95 23.83
C GLY A 150 26.62 -10.60 22.46
N ALA A 151 26.74 -9.81 21.43
CA ALA A 151 26.69 -10.28 20.05
C ALA A 151 27.76 -9.63 19.18
N VAL A 152 28.08 -10.27 18.06
CA VAL A 152 29.00 -9.76 17.04
C VAL A 152 28.28 -9.56 15.74
N VAL A 153 28.46 -8.38 15.13
CA VAL A 153 27.93 -8.10 13.79
C VAL A 153 28.75 -8.83 12.75
N LYS A 154 28.19 -9.82 12.08
CA LYS A 154 28.86 -10.60 11.03
C LYS A 154 28.91 -9.86 9.70
N THR A 155 27.78 -9.27 9.30
CA THR A 155 27.65 -8.52 8.04
C THR A 155 26.81 -7.29 8.26
N GLY A 156 27.11 -6.24 7.52
CA GLY A 156 26.32 -5.02 7.48
C GLY A 156 26.51 -4.09 8.68
N LYS A 157 25.47 -3.28 8.93
CA LYS A 157 25.42 -2.34 10.05
C LYS A 157 24.08 -2.43 10.73
N VAL A 158 24.07 -2.52 12.05
CA VAL A 158 22.86 -2.49 12.87
C VAL A 158 22.65 -1.12 13.45
N LYS A 159 21.41 -0.63 13.39
CA LYS A 159 20.99 0.63 14.02
C LYS A 159 19.99 0.35 15.13
N ARG A 160 19.96 1.22 16.13
CA ARG A 160 19.00 1.12 17.24
C ARG A 160 17.54 1.20 16.78
N SER A 161 17.26 1.87 15.66
CA SER A 161 15.91 2.01 15.08
C SER A 161 15.45 0.78 14.29
N ASP A 162 16.34 -0.19 14.07
CA ASP A 162 16.03 -1.32 13.20
C ASP A 162 15.17 -2.36 13.95
N LYS A 163 14.40 -3.12 13.17
CA LYS A 163 13.72 -4.31 13.66
C LYS A 163 14.65 -5.51 13.57
N ALA A 164 14.63 -6.35 14.57
CA ALA A 164 15.41 -7.57 14.61
C ALA A 164 14.51 -8.81 14.54
N ARG A 165 14.97 -9.82 13.83
CA ARG A 165 14.41 -11.17 13.87
C ARG A 165 15.40 -12.09 14.55
N LEU A 166 14.92 -12.81 15.55
CA LEU A 166 15.69 -13.86 16.22
C LEU A 166 15.47 -15.16 15.47
N ILE A 167 16.55 -15.73 14.93
CA ILE A 167 16.52 -16.95 14.13
C ILE A 167 17.30 -18.02 14.88
N ARG A 168 16.66 -19.17 15.12
CA ARG A 168 17.24 -20.36 15.73
C ARG A 168 17.03 -21.54 14.80
N ASP A 169 18.10 -22.26 14.46
CA ASP A 169 18.05 -23.42 13.55
C ASP A 169 17.35 -23.12 12.22
N GLY A 170 17.52 -21.89 11.70
CA GLY A 170 16.88 -21.45 10.46
C GLY A 170 15.42 -21.02 10.59
N ILE A 171 14.85 -21.06 11.79
CA ILE A 171 13.45 -20.69 12.07
C ILE A 171 13.40 -19.36 12.79
N VAL A 172 12.54 -18.44 12.32
CA VAL A 172 12.28 -17.17 13.01
C VAL A 172 11.40 -17.44 14.22
N ILE A 173 11.96 -17.29 15.43
CA ILE A 173 11.25 -17.50 16.70
C ILE A 173 10.71 -16.22 17.30
N PHE A 174 11.30 -15.07 16.98
CA PHE A 174 10.85 -13.78 17.47
C PHE A 174 11.12 -12.66 16.45
N THR A 175 10.23 -11.68 16.39
CA THR A 175 10.41 -10.44 15.61
C THR A 175 10.03 -9.26 16.49
N GLY A 176 10.94 -8.31 16.66
CA GLY A 176 10.70 -7.15 17.51
C GLY A 176 11.66 -6.00 17.24
N ASN A 177 11.46 -4.91 17.97
CA ASN A 177 12.34 -3.74 17.89
C ASN A 177 13.53 -3.89 18.82
N ILE A 178 14.65 -3.29 18.43
CA ILE A 178 15.83 -3.17 19.30
C ILE A 178 15.50 -2.13 20.40
N ASN A 179 15.56 -2.56 21.64
CA ASN A 179 15.35 -1.70 22.81
C ASN A 179 16.61 -0.89 23.15
N ALA A 180 17.75 -1.57 23.26
CA ALA A 180 19.03 -0.94 23.50
C ALA A 180 20.11 -1.55 22.62
N LEU A 181 21.00 -0.68 22.11
CA LEU A 181 22.20 -1.04 21.38
C LEU A 181 23.39 -0.37 22.08
N LYS A 182 24.29 -1.18 22.64
CA LYS A 182 25.43 -0.71 23.39
C LYS A 182 26.74 -1.27 22.85
N ARG A 183 27.79 -0.50 22.99
CA ARG A 183 29.16 -0.97 22.75
C ARG A 183 29.98 -0.74 24.03
N PHE A 184 30.51 -1.81 24.60
CA PHE A 184 31.06 -1.83 25.96
C PHE A 184 29.98 -1.40 26.97
N LYS A 185 30.00 -0.17 27.44
CA LYS A 185 29.00 0.39 28.40
C LYS A 185 28.23 1.57 27.83
N ASP A 186 28.60 2.05 26.63
CA ASP A 186 28.05 3.26 26.01
C ASP A 186 26.91 2.93 25.05
N ASP A 187 25.87 3.73 25.12
CA ASP A 187 24.77 3.65 24.14
C ASP A 187 25.24 4.19 22.79
N VAL A 188 25.07 3.40 21.73
CA VAL A 188 25.47 3.77 20.38
C VAL A 188 24.27 3.76 19.43
N LYS A 189 24.32 4.62 18.40
CA LYS A 189 23.27 4.71 17.40
C LYS A 189 23.38 3.61 16.35
N GLU A 190 24.61 3.21 16.01
CA GLU A 190 24.90 2.16 15.03
C GLU A 190 26.17 1.37 15.39
N VAL A 191 26.22 0.12 14.95
CA VAL A 191 27.40 -0.77 15.07
C VAL A 191 27.65 -1.43 13.72
N GLY A 192 28.91 -1.39 13.26
CA GLY A 192 29.33 -1.97 11.99
C GLY A 192 29.82 -3.42 12.10
N THR A 193 30.18 -3.98 10.97
CA THR A 193 30.72 -5.35 10.82
C THR A 193 31.97 -5.59 11.68
N ASN A 194 32.08 -6.80 12.25
CA ASN A 194 33.17 -7.28 13.10
C ASN A 194 33.30 -6.57 14.46
N PHE A 195 32.33 -5.75 14.85
CA PHE A 195 32.31 -5.18 16.18
C PHE A 195 31.36 -5.92 17.12
N GLU A 196 31.78 -6.01 18.37
CA GLU A 196 30.95 -6.54 19.46
C GLU A 196 29.97 -5.47 19.93
N CYS A 197 28.78 -5.91 20.28
CA CYS A 197 27.72 -5.04 20.80
C CYS A 197 26.84 -5.79 21.78
N GLY A 198 26.26 -5.04 22.71
CA GLY A 198 25.18 -5.50 23.58
C GLY A 198 23.85 -5.12 22.99
N ILE A 199 22.98 -6.08 22.74
CA ILE A 199 21.66 -5.86 22.18
C ILE A 199 20.59 -6.36 23.14
N SER A 200 19.56 -5.57 23.38
CA SER A 200 18.33 -6.02 24.00
C SER A 200 17.15 -5.79 23.06
N LEU A 201 16.22 -6.75 23.04
CA LEU A 201 15.00 -6.67 22.25
C LEU A 201 13.82 -6.36 23.17
N VAL A 202 12.85 -5.63 22.65
CA VAL A 202 11.61 -5.31 23.38
C VAL A 202 10.79 -6.59 23.53
N ASN A 203 10.42 -6.94 24.78
CA ASN A 203 9.58 -8.10 25.09
C ASN A 203 10.15 -9.48 24.66
N CYS A 204 11.46 -9.59 24.51
CA CYS A 204 12.10 -10.85 24.19
C CYS A 204 12.86 -11.39 25.43
N ASN A 205 12.42 -12.53 25.94
CA ASN A 205 13.04 -13.21 27.10
C ASN A 205 13.64 -14.59 26.76
N ASP A 206 13.70 -14.94 25.47
CA ASP A 206 14.23 -16.23 25.00
C ASP A 206 15.30 -16.02 23.92
N MET A 207 16.41 -15.40 24.31
CA MET A 207 17.62 -15.33 23.50
C MET A 207 18.62 -16.38 23.98
N LYS A 208 19.27 -17.10 23.05
CA LYS A 208 20.29 -18.10 23.36
C LYS A 208 21.57 -17.84 22.57
N VAL A 209 22.65 -18.40 23.06
CA VAL A 209 23.95 -18.40 22.37
C VAL A 209 23.80 -19.20 21.07
N GLY A 210 24.25 -18.63 19.95
CA GLY A 210 24.17 -19.22 18.62
C GLY A 210 22.94 -18.76 17.79
N ASP A 211 22.02 -17.97 18.37
CA ASP A 211 20.94 -17.34 17.64
C ASP A 211 21.44 -16.22 16.72
#